data_76fab89a7a4e7395270aa46086f5de7a
#
_entry.id   76fab89a7a4e7395270aa46086f5de7a
#
_cell.length_a   1.000
_cell.length_b   1.000
_cell.length_c   1.000
_cell.angle_alpha   90.00
_cell.angle_beta   90.00
_cell.angle_gamma   90.00
#
_symmetry.space_group_name_H-M   'P 1'
#
loop_
_entity.id
_entity.type
_entity.pdbx_description
1 polymer ?
#
loop_
_entity_poly.entity_id
_entity_poly.type
_entity_poly.pdbx_seq_one_letter_code
_entity_poly.pdbx_strand_id
1 'polypeptide(L)'
;MLEFTGERVVPGQVDADLWNEHLARYLFAVRLARRRRVLDIGCGAGYGAYELSHAAASVVGIDLSPEAVALACDSYAAPNLKYLSASATSVPFADASFDLITCFEVIEHIDEWLLLLKEARRLLAPGGQFIVSTPNKSYYAESRAQIGPNPFHVHEFEYDEFKSALESAFPCVTLYVQNHVGAVSFQPATAPAPHVPQSAELHLEASHPDPASAHFYLAVCAASLQTGAPAFLHVPATSNLLRERESHIRKLEHELGLKDAWLQELQRDHAALLEVHHAQEEELASAQAWAKTSHAEFEAARKELLETCDRYEKRLADMERTYAGHLQELNRQIEATEAARVSALAEAERLRQILALVRESRWVKLGRRINIGPDLQGV
;
A
#
# COMPACT_ATOMS: atom_id res chain seq x y z
N MET A 1 -19.77 3.53 11.61
CA MET A 1 -18.64 2.92 10.90
C MET A 1 -17.58 4.00 10.77
N LEU A 2 -16.37 3.75 11.27
CA LEU A 2 -15.23 4.63 10.98
C LEU A 2 -14.93 4.52 9.47
N GLU A 3 -14.95 5.64 8.78
CA GLU A 3 -14.56 5.72 7.37
C GLU A 3 -13.04 5.82 7.27
N PHE A 4 -12.47 5.27 6.18
CA PHE A 4 -11.06 5.43 5.86
C PHE A 4 -10.78 6.92 5.58
N THR A 5 -9.99 7.56 6.44
CA THR A 5 -9.63 8.98 6.32
C THR A 5 -8.28 9.21 5.62
N GLY A 6 -7.58 8.15 5.21
CA GLY A 6 -6.21 8.21 4.70
C GLY A 6 -5.14 8.05 5.79
N GLU A 7 -5.51 8.09 7.06
CA GLU A 7 -4.60 8.00 8.20
C GLU A 7 -4.51 6.57 8.80
N ARG A 8 -5.62 5.82 8.77
CA ARG A 8 -5.69 4.48 9.37
C ARG A 8 -6.09 3.43 8.36
N VAL A 9 -5.41 2.31 8.38
CA VAL A 9 -5.80 1.15 7.60
C VAL A 9 -6.98 0.45 8.28
N VAL A 10 -8.12 0.43 7.58
CA VAL A 10 -9.31 -0.32 7.99
C VAL A 10 -9.48 -1.50 7.04
N PRO A 11 -9.45 -2.75 7.53
CA PRO A 11 -9.59 -3.92 6.68
C PRO A 11 -10.86 -3.89 5.85
N GLY A 12 -10.73 -4.15 4.54
CA GLY A 12 -11.85 -4.11 3.59
C GLY A 12 -12.24 -2.72 3.06
N GLN A 13 -11.61 -1.64 3.55
CA GLN A 13 -11.82 -0.28 3.06
C GLN A 13 -10.59 0.30 2.35
N VAL A 14 -9.49 -0.45 2.30
CA VAL A 14 -8.24 -0.05 1.63
C VAL A 14 -7.91 -1.04 0.53
N ASP A 15 -7.12 -0.58 -0.43
CA ASP A 15 -6.60 -1.43 -1.48
C ASP A 15 -5.77 -2.59 -0.92
N ALA A 16 -5.82 -3.73 -1.61
CA ALA A 16 -5.16 -4.94 -1.16
C ALA A 16 -3.65 -4.76 -0.97
N ASP A 17 -2.99 -3.91 -1.73
CA ASP A 17 -1.56 -3.66 -1.63
C ASP A 17 -1.18 -2.93 -0.33
N LEU A 18 -1.90 -1.85 0.01
CA LEU A 18 -1.71 -1.14 1.28
C LEU A 18 -2.00 -2.07 2.48
N TRP A 19 -3.04 -2.87 2.39
CA TRP A 19 -3.35 -3.87 3.41
C TRP A 19 -2.20 -4.85 3.62
N ASN A 20 -1.63 -5.39 2.53
CA ASN A 20 -0.55 -6.35 2.60
C ASN A 20 0.75 -5.77 3.15
N GLU A 21 1.08 -4.50 2.86
CA GLU A 21 2.22 -3.81 3.44
C GLU A 21 2.13 -3.73 4.96
N HIS A 22 0.97 -3.32 5.48
CA HIS A 22 0.73 -3.23 6.90
C HIS A 22 0.76 -4.60 7.57
N LEU A 23 0.07 -5.55 6.98
CA LEU A 23 -0.04 -6.89 7.54
C LEU A 23 1.32 -7.61 7.58
N ALA A 24 2.17 -7.45 6.57
CA ALA A 24 3.50 -8.04 6.54
C ALA A 24 4.35 -7.65 7.76
N ARG A 25 4.23 -6.42 8.26
CA ARG A 25 4.96 -5.95 9.46
C ARG A 25 4.52 -6.71 10.70
N TYR A 26 3.21 -6.90 10.86
CA TYR A 26 2.70 -7.66 11.99
C TYR A 26 3.11 -9.13 11.91
N LEU A 27 3.09 -9.74 10.74
CA LEU A 27 3.56 -11.11 10.57
C LEU A 27 5.05 -11.26 10.81
N PHE A 28 5.85 -10.25 10.47
CA PHE A 28 7.24 -10.18 10.89
C PHE A 28 7.35 -10.17 12.41
N ALA A 29 6.56 -9.35 13.11
CA ALA A 29 6.59 -9.19 14.55
C ALA A 29 6.05 -10.40 15.32
N VAL A 30 5.04 -11.10 14.80
CA VAL A 30 4.46 -12.31 15.41
C VAL A 30 5.51 -13.37 15.72
N ARG A 31 6.56 -13.51 14.89
CA ARG A 31 7.70 -14.41 15.14
C ARG A 31 8.42 -14.09 16.46
N LEU A 32 8.51 -12.79 16.78
CA LEU A 32 9.18 -12.26 17.97
C LEU A 32 8.24 -12.15 19.17
N ALA A 33 6.92 -12.20 18.95
CA ALA A 33 5.90 -12.06 20.00
C ALA A 33 5.69 -13.33 20.83
N ARG A 34 6.26 -14.47 20.43
CA ARG A 34 5.95 -15.76 21.02
C ARG A 34 6.17 -15.81 22.53
N ARG A 35 5.07 -16.02 23.30
CA ARG A 35 5.02 -16.09 24.77
C ARG A 35 5.51 -14.82 25.45
N ARG A 36 5.50 -13.68 24.77
CA ARG A 36 5.92 -12.38 25.29
C ARG A 36 4.71 -11.54 25.70
N ARG A 37 4.94 -10.59 26.60
CA ARG A 37 4.04 -9.49 26.89
C ARG A 37 4.28 -8.43 25.82
N VAL A 38 3.27 -8.14 25.03
CA VAL A 38 3.38 -7.28 23.84
C VAL A 38 2.59 -6.00 24.02
N LEU A 39 3.18 -4.88 23.66
CA LEU A 39 2.50 -3.59 23.48
C LEU A 39 2.49 -3.25 22.00
N ASP A 40 1.32 -2.93 21.45
CA ASP A 40 1.14 -2.42 20.09
C ASP A 40 0.75 -0.95 20.16
N ILE A 41 1.69 -0.05 19.81
CA ILE A 41 1.52 1.40 19.84
C ILE A 41 0.94 1.86 18.49
N GLY A 42 -0.18 2.61 18.55
CA GLY A 42 -0.92 3.01 17.35
C GLY A 42 -1.67 1.82 16.74
N CYS A 43 -2.35 1.04 17.57
CA CYS A 43 -3.00 -0.21 17.12
C CYS A 43 -4.16 0.00 16.12
N GLY A 44 -4.62 1.24 15.92
CA GLY A 44 -5.67 1.60 14.98
C GLY A 44 -6.93 0.75 15.14
N ALA A 45 -7.37 0.11 14.05
CA ALA A 45 -8.54 -0.77 14.02
C ALA A 45 -8.34 -2.11 14.77
N GLY A 46 -7.14 -2.41 15.31
CA GLY A 46 -6.89 -3.53 16.19
C GLY A 46 -6.46 -4.84 15.52
N TYR A 47 -6.49 -4.94 14.18
CA TYR A 47 -6.16 -6.18 13.46
C TYR A 47 -4.73 -6.67 13.76
N GLY A 48 -3.77 -5.73 13.89
CA GLY A 48 -2.36 -6.05 14.15
C GLY A 48 -2.16 -6.60 15.56
N ALA A 49 -2.72 -5.95 16.58
CA ALA A 49 -2.70 -6.43 17.96
C ALA A 49 -3.38 -7.81 18.07
N TYR A 50 -4.44 -8.03 17.32
CA TYR A 50 -5.11 -9.33 17.26
C TYR A 50 -4.20 -10.40 16.65
N GLU A 51 -3.49 -10.10 15.59
CA GLU A 51 -2.52 -11.04 15.01
C GLU A 51 -1.40 -11.40 16.00
N LEU A 52 -0.87 -10.40 16.70
CA LEU A 52 0.15 -10.61 17.74
C LEU A 52 -0.37 -11.52 18.85
N SER A 53 -1.66 -11.44 19.17
CA SER A 53 -2.29 -12.24 20.23
C SER A 53 -2.22 -13.75 19.99
N HIS A 54 -2.14 -14.19 18.74
CA HIS A 54 -2.04 -15.61 18.42
C HIS A 54 -0.73 -16.28 18.90
N ALA A 55 0.32 -15.48 19.12
CA ALA A 55 1.62 -15.99 19.55
C ALA A 55 2.01 -15.49 20.96
N ALA A 56 1.55 -14.32 21.34
CA ALA A 56 1.93 -13.63 22.56
C ALA A 56 1.32 -14.27 23.81
N ALA A 57 1.97 -14.07 24.96
CA ALA A 57 1.37 -14.40 26.26
C ALA A 57 0.24 -13.41 26.59
N SER A 58 0.44 -12.14 26.30
CA SER A 58 -0.55 -11.08 26.42
C SER A 58 -0.23 -9.94 25.46
N VAL A 59 -1.27 -9.27 24.97
CA VAL A 59 -1.15 -8.10 24.12
C VAL A 59 -1.97 -6.96 24.68
N VAL A 60 -1.39 -5.76 24.66
CA VAL A 60 -2.10 -4.51 24.87
C VAL A 60 -1.94 -3.68 23.61
N GLY A 61 -3.05 -3.33 22.95
CA GLY A 61 -3.07 -2.34 21.86
C GLY A 61 -3.41 -0.97 22.43
N ILE A 62 -2.65 0.05 22.06
CA ILE A 62 -2.98 1.43 22.41
C ILE A 62 -3.13 2.28 21.17
N ASP A 63 -4.10 3.19 21.21
CA ASP A 63 -4.29 4.24 20.20
C ASP A 63 -4.72 5.54 20.91
N LEU A 64 -4.36 6.68 20.33
CA LEU A 64 -4.77 7.98 20.86
C LEU A 64 -6.27 8.21 20.70
N SER A 65 -6.88 7.68 19.62
CA SER A 65 -8.31 7.84 19.32
C SER A 65 -9.16 6.81 20.10
N PRO A 66 -10.08 7.29 20.96
CA PRO A 66 -11.04 6.41 21.62
C PRO A 66 -11.94 5.66 20.63
N GLU A 67 -12.24 6.26 19.47
CA GLU A 67 -13.06 5.67 18.40
C GLU A 67 -12.35 4.47 17.76
N ALA A 68 -11.03 4.59 17.52
CA ALA A 68 -10.22 3.48 17.03
C ALA A 68 -10.18 2.33 18.03
N VAL A 69 -9.99 2.63 19.31
CA VAL A 69 -10.00 1.66 20.40
C VAL A 69 -11.36 0.96 20.51
N ALA A 70 -12.48 1.70 20.41
CA ALA A 70 -13.81 1.11 20.40
C ALA A 70 -14.01 0.15 19.22
N LEU A 71 -13.61 0.55 18.01
CA LEU A 71 -13.65 -0.32 16.84
C LEU A 71 -12.79 -1.58 17.01
N ALA A 72 -11.59 -1.43 17.58
CA ALA A 72 -10.69 -2.54 17.85
C ALA A 72 -11.31 -3.55 18.83
N CYS A 73 -11.92 -3.06 19.91
CA CYS A 73 -12.63 -3.90 20.86
C CYS A 73 -13.80 -4.67 20.25
N ASP A 74 -14.56 -4.01 19.37
CA ASP A 74 -15.74 -4.60 18.74
C ASP A 74 -15.36 -5.62 17.66
N SER A 75 -14.25 -5.38 16.96
CA SER A 75 -13.87 -6.17 15.77
C SER A 75 -12.91 -7.32 16.10
N TYR A 76 -12.06 -7.16 17.11
CA TYR A 76 -10.94 -8.06 17.38
C TYR A 76 -10.78 -8.37 18.87
N ALA A 77 -11.41 -9.43 19.29
CA ALA A 77 -11.35 -9.89 20.69
C ALA A 77 -10.55 -11.20 20.82
N ALA A 78 -9.68 -11.27 21.83
CA ALA A 78 -9.01 -12.50 22.23
C ALA A 78 -8.81 -12.54 23.75
N PRO A 79 -8.72 -13.72 24.40
CA PRO A 79 -8.60 -13.82 25.86
C PRO A 79 -7.38 -13.12 26.45
N ASN A 80 -6.31 -13.00 25.66
CA ASN A 80 -5.02 -12.40 26.04
C ASN A 80 -4.79 -11.00 25.43
N LEU A 81 -5.85 -10.37 24.86
CA LEU A 81 -5.77 -9.08 24.17
C LEU A 81 -6.64 -8.04 24.88
N LYS A 82 -6.08 -6.85 25.05
CA LYS A 82 -6.78 -5.68 25.60
C LYS A 82 -6.44 -4.45 24.76
N TYR A 83 -7.37 -3.51 24.71
CA TYR A 83 -7.17 -2.21 24.08
C TYR A 83 -7.36 -1.09 25.07
N LEU A 84 -6.62 0.00 24.91
CA LEU A 84 -6.65 1.16 25.79
C LEU A 84 -6.40 2.44 24.98
N SER A 85 -7.17 3.48 25.23
CA SER A 85 -6.86 4.80 24.67
C SER A 85 -5.75 5.45 25.49
N ALA A 86 -4.59 5.68 24.85
CA ALA A 86 -3.42 6.27 25.48
C ALA A 86 -2.50 6.96 24.45
N SER A 87 -1.73 7.96 24.91
CA SER A 87 -0.70 8.57 24.10
C SER A 87 0.53 7.66 23.99
N ALA A 88 1.12 7.60 22.80
CA ALA A 88 2.37 6.88 22.54
C ALA A 88 3.58 7.47 23.30
N THR A 89 3.51 8.76 23.67
CA THR A 89 4.56 9.47 24.40
C THR A 89 4.41 9.42 25.93
N SER A 90 3.28 8.86 26.44
CA SER A 90 3.00 8.73 27.86
C SER A 90 2.06 7.56 28.11
N VAL A 91 2.61 6.36 28.13
CA VAL A 91 1.85 5.11 28.24
C VAL A 91 1.65 4.76 29.71
N PRO A 92 0.41 4.46 30.19
CA PRO A 92 0.11 4.28 31.61
C PRO A 92 0.49 2.88 32.14
N PHE A 93 1.74 2.48 31.91
CA PHE A 93 2.31 1.23 32.41
C PHE A 93 3.65 1.49 33.09
N ALA A 94 3.98 0.61 34.04
CA ALA A 94 5.24 0.66 34.75
C ALA A 94 6.44 0.38 33.81
N ASP A 95 7.63 0.77 34.23
CA ASP A 95 8.87 0.45 33.56
C ASP A 95 9.02 -1.06 33.40
N ALA A 96 9.66 -1.49 32.29
CA ALA A 96 9.93 -2.90 32.00
C ALA A 96 8.69 -3.81 31.95
N SER A 97 7.55 -3.25 31.56
CA SER A 97 6.27 -3.99 31.51
C SER A 97 6.15 -4.92 30.31
N PHE A 98 6.88 -4.67 29.23
CA PHE A 98 6.72 -5.39 27.96
C PHE A 98 8.03 -6.01 27.46
N ASP A 99 7.89 -7.19 26.88
CA ASP A 99 9.01 -7.94 26.30
C ASP A 99 9.16 -7.64 24.79
N LEU A 100 8.08 -7.15 24.17
CA LEU A 100 8.05 -6.69 22.79
C LEU A 100 7.13 -5.48 22.68
N ILE A 101 7.58 -4.47 21.95
CA ILE A 101 6.78 -3.30 21.59
C ILE A 101 6.79 -3.17 20.07
N THR A 102 5.61 -3.00 19.47
CA THR A 102 5.45 -2.68 18.04
C THR A 102 4.92 -1.26 17.88
N CYS A 103 5.39 -0.55 16.85
CA CYS A 103 4.99 0.80 16.51
C CYS A 103 5.13 0.98 14.99
N PHE A 104 4.07 0.70 14.24
CA PHE A 104 4.12 0.65 12.78
C PHE A 104 3.35 1.80 12.16
N GLU A 105 4.04 2.63 11.36
CA GLU A 105 3.48 3.80 10.68
C GLU A 105 2.80 4.76 11.69
N VAL A 106 3.52 5.13 12.72
CA VAL A 106 3.05 6.00 13.81
C VAL A 106 4.05 7.12 14.11
N ILE A 107 5.35 6.81 14.07
CA ILE A 107 6.40 7.76 14.48
C ILE A 107 6.39 9.03 13.63
N GLU A 108 6.04 8.94 12.36
CA GLU A 108 5.91 10.06 11.41
C GLU A 108 4.73 10.99 11.71
N HIS A 109 3.76 10.54 12.49
CA HIS A 109 2.59 11.32 12.91
C HIS A 109 2.81 12.08 14.23
N ILE A 110 3.94 11.86 14.89
CA ILE A 110 4.22 12.41 16.22
C ILE A 110 5.32 13.47 16.12
N ASP A 111 4.99 14.71 16.46
CA ASP A 111 5.97 15.81 16.48
C ASP A 111 7.08 15.53 17.51
N GLU A 112 6.71 15.06 18.70
CA GLU A 112 7.64 14.73 19.77
C GLU A 112 8.12 13.26 19.71
N TRP A 113 8.47 12.76 18.53
CA TRP A 113 8.88 11.36 18.33
C TRP A 113 10.07 10.90 19.18
N LEU A 114 10.91 11.83 19.63
CA LEU A 114 11.96 11.50 20.62
C LEU A 114 11.40 11.08 21.98
N LEU A 115 10.23 11.59 22.39
CA LEU A 115 9.57 11.14 23.61
C LEU A 115 9.00 9.73 23.43
N LEU A 116 8.46 9.40 22.24
CA LEU A 116 8.05 8.04 21.91
C LEU A 116 9.21 7.03 22.06
N LEU A 117 10.40 7.36 21.54
CA LEU A 117 11.57 6.48 21.66
C LEU A 117 12.01 6.30 23.14
N LYS A 118 11.98 7.37 23.93
CA LYS A 118 12.25 7.30 25.37
C LYS A 118 11.23 6.46 26.11
N GLU A 119 9.96 6.60 25.75
CA GLU A 119 8.87 5.86 26.37
C GLU A 119 8.93 4.36 26.01
N ALA A 120 9.15 4.04 24.74
CA ALA A 120 9.39 2.66 24.32
C ALA A 120 10.58 2.05 25.07
N ARG A 121 11.67 2.81 25.24
CA ARG A 121 12.83 2.36 26.02
C ARG A 121 12.50 2.10 27.48
N ARG A 122 11.72 2.97 28.14
CA ARG A 122 11.28 2.82 29.53
C ARG A 122 10.43 1.56 29.73
N LEU A 123 9.52 1.33 28.80
CA LEU A 123 8.55 0.23 28.88
C LEU A 123 9.14 -1.15 28.60
N LEU A 124 10.30 -1.21 27.91
CA LEU A 124 10.94 -2.48 27.57
C LEU A 124 11.57 -3.16 28.77
N ALA A 125 11.20 -4.41 28.99
CA ALA A 125 11.86 -5.31 29.93
C ALA A 125 13.30 -5.61 29.49
N PRO A 126 14.17 -6.04 30.43
CA PRO A 126 15.50 -6.54 30.07
C PRO A 126 15.42 -7.67 29.03
N GLY A 127 16.16 -7.52 27.93
CA GLY A 127 16.09 -8.43 26.78
C GLY A 127 14.87 -8.23 25.86
N GLY A 128 14.08 -7.22 26.11
CA GLY A 128 12.95 -6.84 25.25
C GLY A 128 13.39 -6.18 23.95
N GLN A 129 12.46 -6.13 23.00
CA GLN A 129 12.66 -5.57 21.65
C GLN A 129 11.59 -4.56 21.30
N PHE A 130 12.00 -3.47 20.66
CA PHE A 130 11.12 -2.49 20.06
C PHE A 130 11.21 -2.58 18.55
N ILE A 131 10.08 -2.77 17.87
CA ILE A 131 10.00 -2.82 16.43
C ILE A 131 9.22 -1.59 15.96
N VAL A 132 9.85 -0.80 15.11
CA VAL A 132 9.27 0.43 14.60
C VAL A 132 9.42 0.49 13.08
N SER A 133 8.41 1.01 12.38
CA SER A 133 8.47 1.29 10.95
C SER A 133 8.06 2.72 10.64
N THR A 134 8.51 3.19 9.48
CA THR A 134 8.14 4.48 8.90
C THR A 134 8.30 4.45 7.38
N PRO A 135 7.52 5.23 6.60
CA PRO A 135 7.70 5.37 5.17
C PRO A 135 9.07 5.96 4.83
N ASN A 136 9.63 5.58 3.69
CA ASN A 136 10.82 6.20 3.15
C ASN A 136 10.46 7.54 2.48
N LYS A 137 10.89 8.64 3.05
CA LYS A 137 10.68 9.99 2.51
C LYS A 137 11.14 10.13 1.05
N SER A 138 12.33 9.62 0.75
CA SER A 138 12.94 9.76 -0.58
C SER A 138 12.17 8.97 -1.64
N TYR A 139 11.68 7.77 -1.32
CA TYR A 139 10.90 6.95 -2.25
C TYR A 139 9.57 7.60 -2.66
N TYR A 140 8.88 8.23 -1.73
CA TYR A 140 7.60 8.88 -1.99
C TYR A 140 7.72 10.33 -2.46
N ALA A 141 8.93 10.89 -2.53
CA ALA A 141 9.15 12.30 -2.90
C ALA A 141 8.58 12.66 -4.28
N GLU A 142 8.74 11.78 -5.28
CA GLU A 142 8.27 12.03 -6.65
C GLU A 142 6.73 12.05 -6.73
N SER A 143 6.06 11.07 -6.12
CA SER A 143 4.59 11.04 -6.09
C SER A 143 4.01 12.22 -5.31
N ARG A 144 4.67 12.63 -4.21
CA ARG A 144 4.26 13.80 -3.41
C ARG A 144 4.49 15.12 -4.12
N ALA A 145 5.48 15.21 -4.99
CA ALA A 145 5.67 16.39 -5.85
C ALA A 145 4.46 16.65 -6.77
N GLN A 146 3.73 15.59 -7.14
CA GLN A 146 2.55 15.68 -8.00
C GLN A 146 1.25 15.87 -7.22
N ILE A 147 1.08 15.19 -6.08
CA ILE A 147 -0.18 15.15 -5.31
C ILE A 147 -0.14 15.95 -4.00
N GLY A 148 1.03 16.48 -3.62
CA GLY A 148 1.27 17.20 -2.36
C GLY A 148 1.73 16.29 -1.21
N PRO A 149 2.20 16.89 -0.10
CA PRO A 149 2.60 16.16 1.10
C PRO A 149 1.40 15.46 1.75
N ASN A 150 1.67 14.37 2.45
CA ASN A 150 0.64 13.72 3.26
C ASN A 150 0.25 14.67 4.42
N PRO A 151 -1.01 15.10 4.53
CA PRO A 151 -1.44 16.07 5.54
C PRO A 151 -1.35 15.54 6.98
N PHE A 152 -1.23 14.24 7.16
CA PHE A 152 -1.15 13.58 8.46
C PHE A 152 0.30 13.34 8.93
N HIS A 153 1.30 13.44 8.04
CA HIS A 153 2.71 13.28 8.40
C HIS A 153 3.27 14.60 8.91
N VAL A 154 3.67 14.60 10.16
CA VAL A 154 4.37 15.75 10.78
C VAL A 154 5.87 15.70 10.46
N HIS A 155 6.44 14.49 10.44
CA HIS A 155 7.86 14.29 10.17
C HIS A 155 8.07 13.03 9.31
N GLU A 156 8.83 13.15 8.23
CA GLU A 156 9.19 12.05 7.35
C GLU A 156 10.68 11.79 7.39
N PHE A 157 11.04 10.54 7.62
CA PHE A 157 12.43 10.15 7.82
C PHE A 157 13.13 9.75 6.52
N GLU A 158 14.39 10.14 6.40
CA GLU A 158 15.36 9.51 5.52
C GLU A 158 16.10 8.39 6.27
N TYR A 159 16.76 7.49 5.53
CA TYR A 159 17.41 6.31 6.11
C TYR A 159 18.40 6.64 7.22
N ASP A 160 19.35 7.55 6.96
CA ASP A 160 20.40 7.89 7.93
C ASP A 160 19.86 8.67 9.13
N GLU A 161 18.83 9.47 8.94
CA GLU A 161 18.13 10.17 9.99
C GLU A 161 17.40 9.18 10.91
N PHE A 162 16.60 8.27 10.33
CA PHE A 162 15.89 7.24 11.08
C PHE A 162 16.85 6.35 11.87
N LYS A 163 17.92 5.91 11.23
CA LYS A 163 18.98 5.14 11.86
C LYS A 163 19.58 5.89 13.05
N SER A 164 20.03 7.10 12.85
CA SER A 164 20.68 7.94 13.89
C SER A 164 19.73 8.21 15.06
N ALA A 165 18.47 8.48 14.78
CA ALA A 165 17.43 8.67 15.79
C ALA A 165 17.29 7.43 16.69
N LEU A 166 17.21 6.24 16.10
CA LEU A 166 17.08 4.99 16.85
C LEU A 166 18.35 4.63 17.61
N GLU A 167 19.54 4.79 17.02
CA GLU A 167 20.84 4.55 17.67
C GLU A 167 21.08 5.50 18.86
N SER A 168 20.47 6.68 18.86
CA SER A 168 20.51 7.60 20.02
C SER A 168 19.75 7.06 21.24
N ALA A 169 18.72 6.26 21.03
CA ALA A 169 17.86 5.72 22.08
C ALA A 169 18.18 4.25 22.46
N PHE A 170 18.67 3.47 21.51
CA PHE A 170 18.89 2.03 21.66
C PHE A 170 20.33 1.64 21.28
N PRO A 171 21.04 0.89 22.15
CA PRO A 171 22.43 0.49 21.85
C PRO A 171 22.56 -0.57 20.75
N CYS A 172 21.49 -1.29 20.45
CA CYS A 172 21.44 -2.29 19.39
C CYS A 172 20.26 -2.02 18.48
N VAL A 173 20.55 -1.65 17.23
CA VAL A 173 19.55 -1.38 16.18
C VAL A 173 19.87 -2.25 14.97
N THR A 174 18.89 -3.02 14.52
CA THR A 174 18.95 -3.77 13.27
C THR A 174 17.91 -3.20 12.32
N LEU A 175 18.38 -2.62 11.21
CA LEU A 175 17.49 -2.03 10.19
C LEU A 175 17.19 -3.06 9.10
N TYR A 176 15.93 -3.02 8.66
CA TYR A 176 15.41 -3.76 7.54
C TYR A 176 14.78 -2.78 6.56
N VAL A 177 14.83 -3.10 5.29
CA VAL A 177 14.08 -2.43 4.25
C VAL A 177 12.89 -3.30 3.85
N GLN A 178 11.72 -2.69 3.74
CA GLN A 178 10.53 -3.38 3.28
C GLN A 178 10.25 -2.97 1.83
N ASN A 179 10.19 -3.95 0.95
CA ASN A 179 9.96 -3.79 -0.47
C ASN A 179 8.96 -4.81 -1.00
N HIS A 180 8.30 -4.47 -2.09
CA HIS A 180 7.64 -5.45 -2.93
C HIS A 180 8.70 -6.15 -3.78
N VAL A 181 8.64 -7.47 -3.82
CA VAL A 181 9.58 -8.27 -4.61
C VAL A 181 8.81 -9.16 -5.60
N GLY A 182 9.26 -9.17 -6.85
CA GLY A 182 8.83 -10.16 -7.84
C GLY A 182 9.52 -11.50 -7.55
N ALA A 183 8.76 -12.59 -7.48
CA ALA A 183 9.29 -13.92 -7.25
C ALA A 183 8.66 -14.94 -8.20
N VAL A 184 9.42 -15.99 -8.55
CA VAL A 184 8.92 -17.17 -9.28
C VAL A 184 8.83 -18.32 -8.29
N SER A 185 7.64 -18.90 -8.14
CA SER A 185 7.44 -20.04 -7.25
C SER A 185 7.18 -21.32 -8.06
N PHE A 186 7.75 -22.41 -7.61
CA PHE A 186 7.43 -23.76 -8.07
C PHE A 186 6.73 -24.49 -6.94
N GLN A 187 5.48 -24.84 -7.16
CA GLN A 187 4.67 -25.56 -6.17
C GLN A 187 4.20 -26.89 -6.76
N PRO A 188 4.24 -27.99 -5.99
CA PRO A 188 3.66 -29.24 -6.44
C PRO A 188 2.18 -29.07 -6.81
N ALA A 189 1.78 -29.53 -7.99
CA ALA A 189 0.39 -29.46 -8.44
C ALA A 189 -0.54 -30.39 -7.63
N THR A 190 0.02 -31.39 -6.96
CA THR A 190 -0.69 -32.34 -6.10
C THR A 190 -0.31 -32.10 -4.64
N ALA A 191 -1.28 -32.20 -3.74
CA ALA A 191 -1.02 -32.12 -2.32
C ALA A 191 0.05 -33.16 -1.91
N PRO A 192 1.09 -32.80 -1.15
CA PRO A 192 2.08 -33.74 -0.68
C PRO A 192 1.42 -34.78 0.24
N ALA A 193 2.02 -35.96 0.29
CA ALA A 193 1.55 -37.01 1.19
C ALA A 193 1.51 -36.51 2.64
N PRO A 194 0.51 -36.91 3.46
CA PRO A 194 0.24 -36.33 4.78
C PRO A 194 1.40 -36.35 5.79
N HIS A 195 2.49 -37.04 5.50
CA HIS A 195 3.64 -37.22 6.40
C HIS A 195 4.93 -36.55 5.88
N VAL A 196 4.89 -35.89 4.72
CA VAL A 196 6.07 -35.20 4.18
C VAL A 196 6.12 -33.78 4.73
N PRO A 197 7.16 -33.39 5.49
CA PRO A 197 7.31 -32.01 5.91
C PRO A 197 7.35 -31.10 4.69
N GLN A 198 6.52 -30.08 4.65
CA GLN A 198 6.64 -29.05 3.64
C GLN A 198 7.81 -28.14 4.01
N SER A 199 8.85 -28.18 3.22
CA SER A 199 9.95 -27.22 3.26
C SER A 199 9.87 -26.35 2.03
N ALA A 200 10.07 -25.04 2.21
CA ALA A 200 10.30 -24.11 1.12
C ALA A 200 11.79 -23.80 1.08
N GLU A 201 12.40 -23.96 -0.09
CA GLU A 201 13.74 -23.45 -0.35
C GLU A 201 13.60 -22.06 -0.95
N LEU A 202 14.34 -21.11 -0.40
CA LEU A 202 14.35 -19.74 -0.86
C LEU A 202 15.74 -19.45 -1.46
N HIS A 203 15.78 -19.16 -2.75
CA HIS A 203 16.96 -18.67 -3.42
C HIS A 203 16.87 -17.15 -3.52
N LEU A 204 17.73 -16.45 -2.78
CA LEU A 204 17.85 -14.99 -2.88
C LEU A 204 19.11 -14.70 -3.68
N GLU A 205 19.00 -13.98 -4.77
CA GLU A 205 20.17 -13.38 -5.40
C GLU A 205 20.79 -12.40 -4.40
N ALA A 206 22.10 -12.55 -4.16
CA ALA A 206 22.82 -11.82 -3.13
C ALA A 206 23.04 -10.34 -3.52
N SER A 207 21.97 -9.56 -3.56
CA SER A 207 22.05 -8.12 -3.59
C SER A 207 21.77 -7.57 -2.21
N HIS A 208 22.64 -6.67 -1.72
CA HIS A 208 22.27 -5.87 -0.56
C HIS A 208 21.18 -4.92 -1.01
N PRO A 209 20.03 -4.87 -0.32
CA PRO A 209 18.97 -3.95 -0.68
C PRO A 209 19.49 -2.51 -0.55
N ASP A 210 19.23 -1.70 -1.57
CA ASP A 210 19.49 -0.27 -1.52
C ASP A 210 18.46 0.43 -0.65
N PRO A 211 18.83 1.07 0.47
CA PRO A 211 17.89 1.78 1.33
C PRO A 211 17.16 2.92 0.61
N ALA A 212 17.77 3.56 -0.38
CA ALA A 212 17.15 4.67 -1.12
C ALA A 212 15.94 4.21 -1.94
N SER A 213 15.95 2.97 -2.43
CA SER A 213 14.88 2.37 -3.22
C SER A 213 13.81 1.66 -2.39
N ALA A 214 13.97 1.63 -1.07
CA ALA A 214 13.03 0.97 -0.17
C ALA A 214 11.70 1.73 -0.08
N HIS A 215 10.59 1.01 0.03
CA HIS A 215 9.28 1.62 0.28
C HIS A 215 9.16 2.08 1.74
N PHE A 216 9.61 1.25 2.67
CA PHE A 216 9.57 1.54 4.10
C PHE A 216 10.85 1.09 4.78
N TYR A 217 11.15 1.71 5.90
CA TYR A 217 12.15 1.26 6.85
C TYR A 217 11.47 0.56 8.02
N LEU A 218 12.08 -0.53 8.48
CA LEU A 218 11.69 -1.23 9.68
C LEU A 218 12.93 -1.47 10.54
N ALA A 219 12.84 -1.20 11.82
CA ALA A 219 13.93 -1.41 12.75
C ALA A 219 13.52 -2.33 13.89
N VAL A 220 14.46 -3.19 14.31
CA VAL A 220 14.39 -3.95 15.55
C VAL A 220 15.44 -3.38 16.49
N CYS A 221 14.99 -2.75 17.57
CA CYS A 221 15.80 -2.07 18.56
C CYS A 221 15.82 -2.84 19.86
N ALA A 222 16.97 -2.93 20.53
CA ALA A 222 17.10 -3.64 21.79
C ALA A 222 18.18 -3.00 22.70
N ALA A 223 18.13 -3.31 23.99
CA ALA A 223 19.15 -2.90 24.97
C ALA A 223 20.42 -3.72 24.92
N SER A 224 20.37 -4.93 24.36
CA SER A 224 21.49 -5.86 24.23
C SER A 224 21.46 -6.57 22.88
N LEU A 225 22.61 -7.06 22.45
CA LEU A 225 22.73 -7.84 21.20
C LEU A 225 21.70 -8.98 21.19
N GLN A 226 20.93 -9.02 20.14
CA GLN A 226 19.97 -10.07 19.86
C GLN A 226 20.49 -10.98 18.78
N THR A 227 20.09 -12.24 18.79
CA THR A 227 20.33 -13.13 17.65
C THR A 227 19.63 -12.52 16.44
N GLY A 228 20.36 -12.30 15.34
CA GLY A 228 19.85 -11.65 14.15
C GLY A 228 18.57 -12.32 13.63
N ALA A 229 17.58 -11.53 13.27
CA ALA A 229 16.43 -12.05 12.58
C ALA A 229 16.79 -12.28 11.10
N PRO A 230 16.52 -13.45 10.53
CA PRO A 230 16.76 -13.69 9.11
C PRO A 230 15.86 -12.81 8.24
N ALA A 231 16.24 -12.63 6.98
CA ALA A 231 15.36 -12.05 5.97
C ALA A 231 14.00 -12.75 5.99
N PHE A 232 12.96 -11.97 5.82
CA PHE A 232 11.59 -12.45 5.88
C PHE A 232 10.89 -12.15 4.56
N LEU A 233 10.33 -13.18 3.95
CA LEU A 233 9.57 -13.09 2.72
C LEU A 233 8.16 -13.61 2.96
N HIS A 234 7.17 -12.81 2.66
CA HIS A 234 5.79 -13.23 2.58
C HIS A 234 5.34 -13.32 1.13
N VAL A 235 4.81 -14.46 0.75
CA VAL A 235 4.23 -14.69 -0.58
C VAL A 235 2.73 -14.92 -0.40
N PRO A 236 1.88 -14.09 -1.02
CA PRO A 236 0.44 -14.22 -0.93
C PRO A 236 -0.07 -15.59 -1.46
N ALA A 237 -1.16 -16.09 -0.86
CA ALA A 237 -1.79 -17.35 -1.29
C ALA A 237 -2.41 -17.26 -2.70
N THR A 238 -2.70 -16.08 -3.19
CA THR A 238 -3.21 -15.83 -4.55
C THR A 238 -2.06 -15.71 -5.54
N SER A 239 -1.64 -16.83 -6.10
CA SER A 239 -0.43 -16.95 -6.93
C SER A 239 -0.54 -16.45 -8.38
N ASN A 240 -1.66 -15.87 -8.80
CA ASN A 240 -1.88 -15.44 -10.20
C ASN A 240 -2.13 -13.94 -10.39
N LEU A 241 -1.80 -13.12 -9.39
CA LEU A 241 -1.94 -11.66 -9.47
C LEU A 241 -1.22 -11.05 -10.69
N LEU A 242 -0.04 -11.57 -11.04
CA LEU A 242 0.68 -11.12 -12.23
C LEU A 242 -0.13 -11.37 -13.51
N ARG A 243 -0.70 -12.56 -13.66
CA ARG A 243 -1.51 -12.93 -14.84
C ARG A 243 -2.81 -12.13 -14.92
N GLU A 244 -3.45 -11.88 -13.79
CA GLU A 244 -4.65 -11.05 -13.72
C GLU A 244 -4.35 -9.60 -14.11
N ARG A 245 -3.21 -9.07 -13.66
CA ARG A 245 -2.72 -7.74 -14.03
C ARG A 245 -2.33 -7.64 -15.49
N GLU A 246 -1.57 -8.59 -16.00
CA GLU A 246 -1.23 -8.65 -17.43
C GLU A 246 -2.50 -8.75 -18.28
N SER A 247 -3.51 -9.46 -17.82
CA SER A 247 -4.81 -9.52 -18.50
C SER A 247 -5.54 -8.18 -18.43
N HIS A 248 -5.48 -7.49 -17.28
CA HIS A 248 -6.10 -6.18 -17.11
C HIS A 248 -5.36 -5.10 -17.90
N ILE A 249 -4.03 -5.08 -17.86
CA ILE A 249 -3.20 -4.18 -18.69
C ILE A 249 -3.51 -4.37 -20.17
N ARG A 250 -3.55 -5.62 -20.67
CA ARG A 250 -3.92 -5.91 -22.06
C ARG A 250 -5.32 -5.40 -22.44
N LYS A 251 -6.28 -5.47 -21.51
CA LYS A 251 -7.60 -4.88 -21.75
C LYS A 251 -7.55 -3.36 -21.86
N LEU A 252 -6.82 -2.73 -20.95
CA LEU A 252 -6.65 -1.28 -20.96
C LEU A 252 -5.88 -0.80 -22.19
N GLU A 253 -4.82 -1.51 -22.59
CA GLU A 253 -4.08 -1.26 -23.84
C GLU A 253 -4.96 -1.41 -25.08
N HIS A 254 -5.83 -2.43 -25.10
CA HIS A 254 -6.80 -2.61 -26.18
C HIS A 254 -7.82 -1.47 -26.22
N GLU A 255 -8.37 -1.06 -25.09
CA GLU A 255 -9.29 0.07 -25.00
C GLU A 255 -8.63 1.39 -25.41
N LEU A 256 -7.39 1.62 -24.98
CA LEU A 256 -6.59 2.77 -25.42
C LEU A 256 -6.38 2.76 -26.93
N GLY A 257 -5.99 1.62 -27.49
CA GLY A 257 -5.81 1.47 -28.93
C GLY A 257 -7.09 1.76 -29.73
N LEU A 258 -8.25 1.31 -29.24
CA LEU A 258 -9.54 1.63 -29.85
C LEU A 258 -9.86 3.13 -29.77
N LYS A 259 -9.59 3.77 -28.64
CA LYS A 259 -9.80 5.20 -28.43
C LYS A 259 -8.86 6.05 -29.29
N ASP A 260 -7.60 5.64 -29.40
CA ASP A 260 -6.61 6.30 -30.25
C ASP A 260 -6.99 6.20 -31.75
N ALA A 261 -7.42 5.01 -32.19
CA ALA A 261 -7.91 4.82 -33.55
C ALA A 261 -9.12 5.72 -33.87
N TRP A 262 -10.07 5.78 -32.93
CA TRP A 262 -11.24 6.64 -33.04
C TRP A 262 -10.85 8.14 -33.04
N LEU A 263 -9.90 8.54 -32.18
CA LEU A 263 -9.36 9.90 -32.16
C LEU A 263 -8.71 10.28 -33.50
N GLN A 264 -7.94 9.35 -34.09
CA GLN A 264 -7.32 9.57 -35.41
C GLN A 264 -8.36 9.69 -36.54
N GLU A 265 -9.41 8.87 -36.53
CA GLU A 265 -10.52 8.95 -37.45
C GLU A 265 -11.22 10.31 -37.36
N LEU A 266 -11.50 10.72 -36.12
CA LEU A 266 -12.10 12.01 -35.83
C LEU A 266 -11.23 13.20 -36.27
N GLN A 267 -9.92 13.10 -36.05
CA GLN A 267 -8.96 14.12 -36.55
C GLN A 267 -8.95 14.20 -38.09
N ARG A 268 -9.05 13.03 -38.74
CA ARG A 268 -9.16 13.00 -40.24
C ARG A 268 -10.47 13.64 -40.70
N ASP A 269 -11.59 13.30 -40.07
CA ASP A 269 -12.88 13.86 -40.43
C ASP A 269 -12.90 15.39 -40.22
N HIS A 270 -12.27 15.84 -39.12
CA HIS A 270 -12.11 17.25 -38.85
C HIS A 270 -11.21 17.93 -39.88
N ALA A 271 -10.08 17.30 -40.26
CA ALA A 271 -9.20 17.85 -41.29
C ALA A 271 -9.91 17.91 -42.64
N ALA A 272 -10.65 16.86 -43.03
CA ALA A 272 -11.47 16.85 -44.23
C ALA A 272 -12.55 17.94 -44.21
N LEU A 273 -13.16 18.16 -43.05
CA LEU A 273 -14.14 19.23 -42.88
C LEU A 273 -13.49 20.62 -43.02
N LEU A 274 -12.28 20.81 -42.52
CA LEU A 274 -11.51 22.04 -42.69
C LEU A 274 -11.13 22.27 -44.17
N GLU A 275 -10.73 21.22 -44.89
CA GLU A 275 -10.47 21.32 -46.33
C GLU A 275 -11.71 21.70 -47.14
N VAL A 276 -12.86 21.06 -46.81
CA VAL A 276 -14.16 21.43 -47.40
C VAL A 276 -14.51 22.88 -47.07
N HIS A 277 -14.24 23.30 -45.82
CA HIS A 277 -14.45 24.67 -45.39
C HIS A 277 -13.58 25.66 -46.18
N HIS A 278 -12.27 25.38 -46.35
CA HIS A 278 -11.38 26.23 -47.15
C HIS A 278 -11.79 26.28 -48.61
N ALA A 279 -12.18 25.15 -49.18
CA ALA A 279 -12.67 25.11 -50.57
C ALA A 279 -13.95 25.95 -50.73
N GLN A 280 -14.86 25.92 -49.71
CA GLN A 280 -16.04 26.75 -49.70
C GLN A 280 -15.74 28.25 -49.55
N GLU A 281 -14.74 28.60 -48.71
CA GLU A 281 -14.26 29.98 -48.59
C GLU A 281 -13.68 30.50 -49.92
N GLU A 282 -12.90 29.67 -50.64
CA GLU A 282 -12.36 30.04 -51.98
C GLU A 282 -13.46 30.21 -53.02
N GLU A 283 -14.46 29.31 -53.03
CA GLU A 283 -15.65 29.46 -53.87
C GLU A 283 -16.43 30.74 -53.54
N LEU A 284 -16.60 31.03 -52.26
CA LEU A 284 -17.23 32.27 -51.79
C LEU A 284 -16.47 33.50 -52.21
N ALA A 285 -15.12 33.47 -52.07
CA ALA A 285 -14.27 34.58 -52.52
C ALA A 285 -14.31 34.79 -54.04
N SER A 286 -14.38 33.70 -54.84
CA SER A 286 -14.52 33.81 -56.27
C SER A 286 -15.92 34.31 -56.71
N ALA A 287 -16.97 33.87 -55.99
CA ALA A 287 -18.31 34.37 -56.17
C ALA A 287 -18.46 35.87 -55.82
N GLN A 288 -17.66 36.36 -54.81
CA GLN A 288 -17.58 37.81 -54.49
C GLN A 288 -16.99 38.61 -55.64
N ALA A 289 -15.98 38.11 -56.29
CA ALA A 289 -15.36 38.79 -57.45
C ALA A 289 -16.30 38.85 -58.63
N TRP A 290 -17.20 37.86 -58.73
CA TRP A 290 -18.16 37.76 -59.86
C TRP A 290 -19.46 38.50 -59.63
N ALA A 291 -19.86 38.59 -58.38
CA ALA A 291 -21.22 39.12 -58.06
C ALA A 291 -21.21 40.40 -57.18
N LYS A 292 -20.83 41.53 -57.79
CA LYS A 292 -21.07 42.84 -57.14
C LYS A 292 -22.55 43.13 -56.85
N THR A 293 -23.46 42.29 -57.34
CA THR A 293 -24.94 42.48 -57.18
C THR A 293 -25.57 41.64 -56.06
N SER A 294 -24.92 40.57 -55.51
CA SER A 294 -25.51 39.73 -54.49
C SER A 294 -24.77 39.79 -53.12
N HIS A 295 -24.19 40.95 -52.82
CA HIS A 295 -23.41 41.14 -51.61
C HIS A 295 -24.16 40.80 -50.30
N ALA A 296 -25.47 41.07 -50.24
CA ALA A 296 -26.29 40.78 -49.06
C ALA A 296 -26.50 39.28 -48.82
N GLU A 297 -26.72 38.48 -49.89
CA GLU A 297 -26.86 37.02 -49.81
C GLU A 297 -25.50 36.38 -49.47
N PHE A 298 -24.41 36.91 -50.01
CA PHE A 298 -23.07 36.50 -49.76
C PHE A 298 -22.68 36.72 -48.28
N GLU A 299 -22.91 37.90 -47.70
CA GLU A 299 -22.60 38.17 -46.29
C GLU A 299 -23.47 37.32 -45.33
N ALA A 300 -24.72 37.02 -45.73
CA ALA A 300 -25.54 36.09 -44.95
C ALA A 300 -24.98 34.64 -44.96
N ALA A 301 -24.58 34.15 -46.13
CA ALA A 301 -24.00 32.81 -46.30
C ALA A 301 -22.64 32.69 -45.60
N ARG A 302 -21.84 33.75 -45.61
CA ARG A 302 -20.56 33.83 -44.90
C ARG A 302 -20.76 33.77 -43.39
N LYS A 303 -21.78 34.43 -42.86
CA LYS A 303 -22.12 34.39 -41.43
C LYS A 303 -22.53 32.98 -40.99
N GLU A 304 -23.34 32.29 -41.76
CA GLU A 304 -23.77 30.93 -41.49
C GLU A 304 -22.59 29.94 -41.47
N LEU A 305 -21.61 30.13 -42.38
CA LEU A 305 -20.38 29.33 -42.44
C LEU A 305 -19.52 29.48 -41.19
N LEU A 306 -19.28 30.71 -40.73
CA LEU A 306 -18.50 31.00 -39.54
C LEU A 306 -19.18 30.46 -38.24
N GLU A 307 -20.48 30.56 -38.15
CA GLU A 307 -21.25 30.01 -37.01
C GLU A 307 -21.20 28.48 -37.00
N THR A 308 -21.12 27.87 -38.14
CA THR A 308 -20.95 26.40 -38.28
C THR A 308 -19.57 25.96 -37.83
N CYS A 309 -18.54 26.70 -38.17
CA CYS A 309 -17.19 26.47 -37.72
C CYS A 309 -17.05 26.56 -36.22
N ASP A 310 -17.58 27.64 -35.62
CA ASP A 310 -17.57 27.85 -34.18
C ASP A 310 -18.31 26.70 -33.45
N ARG A 311 -19.41 26.18 -34.03
CA ARG A 311 -20.09 25.00 -33.49
C ARG A 311 -19.21 23.74 -33.55
N TYR A 312 -18.47 23.54 -34.64
CA TYR A 312 -17.60 22.38 -34.77
C TYR A 312 -16.36 22.49 -33.88
N GLU A 313 -15.77 23.67 -33.76
CA GLU A 313 -14.66 23.91 -32.85
C GLU A 313 -15.05 23.67 -31.38
N LYS A 314 -16.21 24.16 -30.96
CA LYS A 314 -16.78 23.88 -29.64
C LYS A 314 -17.00 22.38 -29.42
N ARG A 315 -17.54 21.68 -30.42
CA ARG A 315 -17.76 20.23 -30.35
C ARG A 315 -16.45 19.45 -30.30
N LEU A 316 -15.42 19.90 -31.02
CA LEU A 316 -14.09 19.29 -30.98
C LEU A 316 -13.45 19.48 -29.60
N ALA A 317 -13.48 20.72 -29.09
CA ALA A 317 -12.95 21.01 -27.75
C ALA A 317 -13.68 20.23 -26.64
N ASP A 318 -14.99 19.97 -26.79
CA ASP A 318 -15.74 19.13 -25.85
C ASP A 318 -15.35 17.67 -25.96
N MET A 319 -15.06 17.19 -27.17
CA MET A 319 -14.57 15.83 -27.38
C MET A 319 -13.16 15.64 -26.81
N GLU A 320 -12.24 16.56 -27.07
CA GLU A 320 -10.89 16.53 -26.50
C GLU A 320 -10.93 16.52 -24.97
N ARG A 321 -11.82 17.32 -24.34
CA ARG A 321 -12.03 17.28 -22.89
C ARG A 321 -12.55 15.93 -22.40
N THR A 322 -13.46 15.33 -23.13
CA THR A 322 -13.99 13.99 -22.77
C THR A 322 -12.91 12.92 -22.84
N TYR A 323 -12.03 12.97 -23.85
CA TYR A 323 -10.90 12.04 -23.95
C TYR A 323 -9.86 12.24 -22.87
N ALA A 324 -9.53 13.50 -22.57
CA ALA A 324 -8.62 13.79 -21.47
C ALA A 324 -9.17 13.26 -20.14
N GLY A 325 -10.49 13.41 -19.92
CA GLY A 325 -11.15 12.83 -18.73
C GLY A 325 -11.09 11.29 -18.67
N HIS A 326 -11.31 10.62 -19.81
CA HIS A 326 -11.19 9.17 -19.88
C HIS A 326 -9.76 8.69 -19.65
N LEU A 327 -8.74 9.38 -20.18
CA LEU A 327 -7.34 9.09 -19.94
C LEU A 327 -6.95 9.26 -18.46
N GLN A 328 -7.44 10.32 -17.82
CA GLN A 328 -7.23 10.52 -16.38
C GLN A 328 -7.90 9.42 -15.55
N GLU A 329 -9.11 9.00 -15.91
CA GLU A 329 -9.79 7.91 -15.21
C GLU A 329 -9.07 6.56 -15.40
N LEU A 330 -8.55 6.28 -16.60
CA LEU A 330 -7.73 5.10 -16.85
C LEU A 330 -6.43 5.09 -16.04
N ASN A 331 -5.73 6.21 -15.98
CA ASN A 331 -4.54 6.35 -15.15
C ASN A 331 -4.85 6.13 -13.67
N ARG A 332 -5.96 6.70 -13.18
CA ARG A 332 -6.42 6.47 -11.80
C ARG A 332 -6.76 5.00 -11.52
N GLN A 333 -7.33 4.29 -12.49
CA GLN A 333 -7.61 2.85 -12.37
C GLN A 333 -6.32 2.02 -12.36
N ILE A 334 -5.30 2.42 -13.12
CA ILE A 334 -3.97 1.80 -13.09
C ILE A 334 -3.33 1.99 -11.72
N GLU A 335 -3.29 3.22 -11.21
CA GLU A 335 -2.74 3.52 -9.88
C GLU A 335 -3.48 2.77 -8.76
N ALA A 336 -4.82 2.73 -8.81
CA ALA A 336 -5.63 1.98 -7.87
C ALA A 336 -5.35 0.47 -7.93
N THR A 337 -5.12 -0.08 -9.13
CA THR A 337 -4.81 -1.50 -9.32
C THR A 337 -3.40 -1.83 -8.81
N GLU A 338 -2.45 -0.92 -8.99
CA GLU A 338 -1.10 -1.07 -8.43
C GLU A 338 -1.11 -0.98 -6.91
N ALA A 339 -1.84 -0.04 -6.34
CA ALA A 339 -2.02 0.08 -4.90
C ALA A 339 -2.70 -1.18 -4.29
N ALA A 340 -3.72 -1.74 -4.96
CA ALA A 340 -4.37 -2.99 -4.58
C ALA A 340 -3.42 -4.19 -4.58
N ARG A 341 -2.47 -4.25 -5.52
CA ARG A 341 -1.43 -5.30 -5.57
C ARG A 341 -0.52 -5.27 -4.35
N VAL A 342 -0.05 -4.08 -4.01
CA VAL A 342 0.87 -3.87 -2.88
C VAL A 342 0.24 -4.34 -1.57
N SER A 343 -1.04 -4.04 -1.36
CA SER A 343 -1.79 -4.45 -0.18
C SER A 343 -2.01 -5.98 -0.09
N ALA A 344 -2.32 -6.66 -1.22
CA ALA A 344 -2.51 -8.11 -1.25
C ALA A 344 -1.22 -8.91 -0.95
N LEU A 345 -0.06 -8.39 -1.35
CA LEU A 345 1.24 -8.98 -1.04
C LEU A 345 1.57 -8.93 0.46
N ALA A 346 1.19 -7.85 1.14
CA ALA A 346 1.45 -7.70 2.58
C ALA A 346 0.59 -8.64 3.46
N GLU A 347 -0.69 -8.88 3.10
CA GLU A 347 -1.57 -9.82 3.82
C GLU A 347 -1.09 -11.26 3.75
N ALA A 348 -0.66 -11.67 2.57
CA ALA A 348 -0.18 -13.03 2.35
C ALA A 348 1.14 -13.29 3.10
N GLU A 349 2.03 -12.31 3.27
CA GLU A 349 3.24 -12.44 4.06
C GLU A 349 2.94 -12.64 5.56
N ARG A 350 1.94 -11.93 6.08
CA ARG A 350 1.45 -12.08 7.45
C ARG A 350 0.91 -13.49 7.73
N LEU A 351 0.08 -14.01 6.83
CA LEU A 351 -0.50 -15.36 6.98
C LEU A 351 0.58 -16.45 7.01
N ARG A 352 1.65 -16.30 6.21
CA ARG A 352 2.80 -17.22 6.27
C ARG A 352 3.52 -17.22 7.61
N GLN A 353 3.71 -16.04 8.19
CA GLN A 353 4.37 -15.93 9.50
C GLN A 353 3.54 -16.58 10.60
N ILE A 354 2.22 -16.37 10.59
CA ILE A 354 1.32 -17.06 11.53
C ILE A 354 1.41 -18.58 11.36
N LEU A 355 1.36 -19.07 10.12
CA LEU A 355 1.48 -20.50 9.83
C LEU A 355 2.82 -21.08 10.29
N ALA A 356 3.92 -20.33 10.09
CA ALA A 356 5.23 -20.76 10.56
C ALA A 356 5.29 -20.88 12.09
N LEU A 357 4.75 -19.87 12.80
CA LEU A 357 4.70 -19.86 14.27
C LEU A 357 3.81 -20.97 14.83
N VAL A 358 2.65 -21.17 14.21
CA VAL A 358 1.73 -22.27 14.59
C VAL A 358 2.42 -23.62 14.39
N ARG A 359 3.13 -23.81 13.28
CA ARG A 359 3.89 -25.05 12.98
C ARG A 359 5.03 -25.30 13.98
N GLU A 360 5.74 -24.24 14.40
CA GLU A 360 6.83 -24.30 15.39
C GLU A 360 6.34 -24.45 16.83
N SER A 361 5.06 -24.19 17.10
CA SER A 361 4.52 -24.23 18.45
C SER A 361 4.70 -25.62 19.08
N ARG A 362 5.13 -25.62 20.33
CA ARG A 362 5.28 -26.87 21.11
C ARG A 362 3.99 -27.68 21.18
N TRP A 363 2.84 -26.99 21.13
CA TRP A 363 1.52 -27.63 21.17
C TRP A 363 1.17 -28.35 19.86
N VAL A 364 1.50 -27.81 18.73
CA VAL A 364 1.31 -28.49 17.44
C VAL A 364 2.29 -29.66 17.29
N LYS A 365 3.54 -29.48 17.74
CA LYS A 365 4.54 -30.56 17.80
C LYS A 365 4.15 -31.66 18.78
N LEU A 366 3.54 -31.30 19.91
CA LEU A 366 3.02 -32.27 20.88
C LEU A 366 1.75 -32.96 20.36
N GLY A 367 0.80 -32.23 19.80
CA GLY A 367 -0.43 -32.77 19.23
C GLY A 367 -0.13 -33.80 18.12
N ARG A 368 0.86 -33.54 17.26
CA ARG A 368 1.35 -34.50 16.28
C ARG A 368 1.92 -35.79 16.89
N ARG A 369 2.60 -35.70 18.03
CA ARG A 369 3.14 -36.89 18.73
C ARG A 369 2.08 -37.77 19.37
N ILE A 370 0.94 -37.19 19.75
CA ILE A 370 -0.15 -37.92 20.43
C ILE A 370 -1.39 -38.07 19.56
N ASN A 371 -1.30 -37.75 18.27
CA ASN A 371 -2.37 -37.87 17.27
C ASN A 371 -3.67 -37.10 17.62
N ILE A 372 -3.57 -36.01 18.38
CA ILE A 372 -4.67 -35.12 18.80
C ILE A 372 -4.27 -33.69 18.38
N GLY A 373 -4.90 -33.18 17.33
CA GLY A 373 -4.67 -31.79 16.89
C GLY A 373 -5.16 -31.55 15.46
N PRO A 374 -5.34 -30.31 15.06
CA PRO A 374 -5.77 -30.01 13.72
C PRO A 374 -4.70 -30.43 12.71
N ASP A 375 -5.14 -31.08 11.64
CA ASP A 375 -4.28 -31.41 10.50
C ASP A 375 -3.97 -30.12 9.72
N LEU A 376 -2.75 -29.62 9.86
CA LEU A 376 -2.29 -28.41 9.18
C LEU A 376 -1.52 -28.74 7.87
N GLN A 377 -1.74 -29.90 7.28
CA GLN A 377 -1.05 -30.31 6.06
C GLN A 377 -1.69 -29.79 4.76
N GLY A 378 -2.86 -29.17 4.85
CA GLY A 378 -3.63 -28.69 3.68
C GLY A 378 -3.80 -27.18 3.57
N VAL A 379 -3.10 -26.37 4.39
CA VAL A 379 -3.23 -24.92 4.36
C VAL A 379 -1.90 -24.25 4.03
#